data_8e2833643c304d7b80e65aeb0ff05ef0
#
_entry.id   8e2833643c304d7b80e65aeb0ff05ef0
#
_cell.length_a   1.000
_cell.length_b   1.000
_cell.length_c   1.000
_cell.angle_alpha   90.00
_cell.angle_beta   90.00
_cell.angle_gamma   90.00
#
_symmetry.space_group_name_H-M   'P 1'
#
loop_
_entity.id
_entity.type
_entity.pdbx_description
1 polymer ?
#
loop_
_entity_poly.entity_id
_entity_poly.type
_entity_poly.pdbx_seq_one_letter_code
_entity_poly.pdbx_strand_id
1 'polypeptide(L)'
;MCTSIRFTDNSGHMYLGRNLDWSFDYGQQVRVMPRGFHIPYSFIDDASAAHAVIGMCIDYKNYPMFFDCGNDAGLAVAGLNFPGYAEYAEDPVDGKTNIAAYEFPLWVAATFSTVDEVEAALRDTVIVAKSAGGGLGVSLLHWIIGDSQRSIVVEMMADGLHVYDDPVDTLANQPPSVAHGKPAHLYHGHKRFSADGDMARCRAQALWRGCRHARYSG
;
A
#
# COMPACT_ATOMS: atom_id res chain seq x y z
N MET A 1 5.04 5.88 -12.78
CA MET A 1 5.24 4.67 -11.94
C MET A 1 5.32 5.08 -10.49
N CYS A 2 4.63 4.37 -9.60
CA CYS A 2 4.71 4.62 -8.16
C CYS A 2 5.85 3.81 -7.55
N THR A 3 6.36 4.28 -6.42
CA THR A 3 7.31 3.53 -5.59
C THR A 3 7.01 3.88 -4.13
N SER A 4 7.07 2.90 -3.27
CA SER A 4 7.00 3.09 -1.83
C SER A 4 8.25 2.54 -1.16
N ILE A 5 8.64 3.15 -0.06
CA ILE A 5 9.78 2.74 0.74
C ILE A 5 9.45 2.88 2.22
N ARG A 6 9.81 1.87 3.00
CA ARG A 6 9.88 1.96 4.45
C ARG A 6 11.34 2.03 4.87
N PHE A 7 11.68 2.84 5.84
CA PHE A 7 13.01 2.86 6.46
C PHE A 7 12.92 3.31 7.91
N THR A 8 13.95 2.98 8.67
CA THR A 8 14.11 3.40 10.05
C THR A 8 15.35 4.28 10.16
N ASP A 9 15.24 5.42 10.84
CA ASP A 9 16.39 6.30 11.08
C ASP A 9 17.31 5.76 12.19
N ASN A 10 18.42 6.44 12.42
CA ASN A 10 19.38 6.06 13.46
C ASN A 10 18.84 6.18 14.90
N SER A 11 17.68 6.84 15.07
CA SER A 11 17.00 7.00 16.36
C SER A 11 15.90 5.96 16.56
N GLY A 12 15.67 5.09 15.56
CA GLY A 12 14.65 4.04 15.60
C GLY A 12 13.25 4.49 15.13
N HIS A 13 13.12 5.70 14.59
CA HIS A 13 11.84 6.13 14.03
C HIS A 13 11.61 5.52 12.66
N MET A 14 10.43 4.95 12.46
CA MET A 14 10.00 4.40 11.17
C MET A 14 9.37 5.49 10.32
N TYR A 15 9.70 5.45 9.03
CA TYR A 15 9.11 6.28 7.99
C TYR A 15 8.62 5.40 6.86
N LEU A 16 7.42 5.67 6.36
CA LEU A 16 6.91 5.09 5.13
C LEU A 16 6.61 6.23 4.17
N GLY A 17 7.22 6.19 2.99
CA GLY A 17 7.04 7.18 1.94
C GLY A 17 6.57 6.54 0.65
N ARG A 18 5.72 7.26 -0.09
CA ARG A 18 5.22 6.81 -1.39
C ARG A 18 5.19 7.99 -2.35
N ASN A 19 5.66 7.81 -3.58
CA ASN A 19 5.41 8.75 -4.67
C ASN A 19 4.23 8.28 -5.52
N LEU A 20 3.28 9.17 -5.77
CA LEU A 20 2.18 8.98 -6.72
C LEU A 20 2.58 9.60 -8.06
N ASP A 21 3.00 8.76 -9.01
CA ASP A 21 3.27 9.19 -10.37
C ASP A 21 2.09 8.81 -11.26
N TRP A 22 1.15 9.73 -11.37
CA TRP A 22 -0.12 9.57 -12.09
C TRP A 22 -0.43 10.81 -12.92
N SER A 23 -1.08 10.62 -14.06
CA SER A 23 -1.33 11.70 -15.02
C SER A 23 -2.61 12.49 -14.74
N PHE A 24 -3.39 12.10 -13.75
CA PHE A 24 -4.64 12.78 -13.39
C PHE A 24 -4.54 13.37 -11.99
N ASP A 25 -5.08 14.58 -11.84
CA ASP A 25 -5.34 15.18 -10.54
C ASP A 25 -6.75 14.78 -10.11
N TYR A 26 -6.84 14.08 -8.98
CA TYR A 26 -8.10 13.68 -8.37
C TYR A 26 -8.62 14.70 -7.35
N GLY A 27 -7.93 15.83 -7.15
CA GLY A 27 -8.19 16.75 -6.06
C GLY A 27 -7.84 16.14 -4.70
N GLN A 28 -6.83 15.27 -4.66
CA GLN A 28 -6.41 14.59 -3.45
C GLN A 28 -5.88 15.57 -2.40
N GLN A 29 -6.17 15.28 -1.15
CA GLN A 29 -5.81 16.11 -0.01
C GLN A 29 -5.29 15.25 1.15
N VAL A 30 -4.46 15.86 2.01
CA VAL A 30 -4.14 15.26 3.29
C VAL A 30 -5.36 15.37 4.20
N ARG A 31 -5.79 14.24 4.74
CA ARG A 31 -6.89 14.16 5.69
C ARG A 31 -6.44 13.53 7.00
N VAL A 32 -7.02 14.02 8.08
CA VAL A 32 -6.94 13.42 9.41
C VAL A 32 -8.32 12.90 9.77
N MET A 33 -8.39 11.63 10.10
CA MET A 33 -9.59 10.96 10.59
C MET A 33 -9.40 10.64 12.08
N PRO A 34 -10.26 11.09 12.96
CA PRO A 34 -10.11 10.86 14.40
C PRO A 34 -10.49 9.42 14.78
N ARG A 35 -10.01 8.96 15.94
CA ARG A 35 -10.56 7.76 16.58
C ARG A 35 -12.06 7.88 16.75
N GLY A 36 -12.77 6.75 16.66
CA GLY A 36 -14.22 6.70 16.75
C GLY A 36 -14.96 7.18 15.50
N PHE A 37 -14.25 7.56 14.43
CA PHE A 37 -14.90 7.90 13.17
C PHE A 37 -15.68 6.70 12.64
N HIS A 38 -16.94 6.92 12.24
CA HIS A 38 -17.80 5.88 11.69
C HIS A 38 -17.42 5.60 10.24
N ILE A 39 -17.06 4.36 9.95
CA ILE A 39 -16.62 3.92 8.63
C ILE A 39 -17.67 2.97 8.06
N PRO A 40 -18.41 3.37 7.00
CA PRO A 40 -19.33 2.48 6.29
C PRO A 40 -18.53 1.63 5.30
N TYR A 41 -18.45 0.33 5.56
CA TYR A 41 -17.84 -0.62 4.64
C TYR A 41 -18.85 -1.24 3.68
N SER A 42 -18.37 -1.77 2.55
CA SER A 42 -19.23 -2.32 1.50
C SER A 42 -19.70 -3.73 1.77
N PHE A 43 -18.91 -4.52 2.48
CA PHE A 43 -19.11 -5.96 2.60
C PHE A 43 -18.98 -6.50 4.04
N ILE A 44 -18.56 -5.69 4.97
CA ILE A 44 -18.54 -5.99 6.41
C ILE A 44 -19.38 -4.96 7.14
N ASP A 45 -19.69 -5.22 8.41
CA ASP A 45 -20.41 -4.28 9.24
C ASP A 45 -19.65 -2.96 9.37
N ASP A 46 -20.40 -1.86 9.46
CA ASP A 46 -19.86 -0.55 9.75
C ASP A 46 -19.06 -0.58 11.05
N ALA A 47 -17.93 0.09 11.07
CA ALA A 47 -17.05 0.10 12.23
C ALA A 47 -16.72 1.52 12.70
N SER A 48 -16.32 1.62 13.95
CA SER A 48 -15.69 2.83 14.48
C SER A 48 -14.18 2.66 14.43
N ALA A 49 -13.47 3.67 13.92
CA ALA A 49 -12.02 3.66 13.83
C ALA A 49 -11.38 3.46 15.20
N ALA A 50 -10.62 2.41 15.39
CA ALA A 50 -9.85 2.17 16.61
C ALA A 50 -8.66 3.13 16.74
N HIS A 51 -8.13 3.58 15.62
CA HIS A 51 -6.98 4.47 15.51
C HIS A 51 -7.33 5.77 14.80
N ALA A 52 -6.64 6.86 15.15
CA ALA A 52 -6.61 8.05 14.31
C ALA A 52 -5.74 7.79 13.08
N VAL A 53 -6.20 8.25 11.93
CA VAL A 53 -5.54 8.00 10.64
C VAL A 53 -5.21 9.34 9.97
N ILE A 54 -4.02 9.42 9.38
CA ILE A 54 -3.61 10.55 8.53
C ILE A 54 -3.06 10.00 7.21
N GLY A 55 -3.39 10.64 6.10
CA GLY A 55 -2.89 10.22 4.81
C GLY A 55 -3.40 11.06 3.65
N MET A 56 -2.99 10.67 2.45
CA MET A 56 -3.46 11.26 1.20
C MET A 56 -4.73 10.56 0.75
N CYS A 57 -5.82 11.29 0.58
CA CYS A 57 -7.09 10.71 0.16
C CYS A 57 -7.89 11.62 -0.78
N ILE A 58 -8.94 11.06 -1.34
CA ILE A 58 -10.05 11.79 -1.94
C ILE A 58 -11.33 11.46 -1.20
N ASP A 59 -12.20 12.47 -1.03
CA ASP A 59 -13.52 12.25 -0.44
C ASP A 59 -14.51 11.89 -1.55
N TYR A 60 -15.11 10.73 -1.45
CA TYR A 60 -16.18 10.32 -2.36
C TYR A 60 -17.42 9.90 -1.55
N LYS A 61 -18.52 10.65 -1.72
CA LYS A 61 -19.78 10.39 -1.01
C LYS A 61 -19.61 10.22 0.53
N ASN A 62 -18.82 11.09 1.13
CA ASN A 62 -18.46 11.07 2.55
C ASN A 62 -17.63 9.86 3.00
N TYR A 63 -17.06 9.11 2.06
CA TYR A 63 -16.07 8.07 2.34
C TYR A 63 -14.67 8.58 2.00
N PRO A 64 -13.74 8.63 2.97
CA PRO A 64 -12.35 9.03 2.70
C PRO A 64 -11.57 7.86 2.09
N MET A 65 -11.38 7.89 0.77
CA MET A 65 -10.59 6.88 0.06
C MET A 65 -9.11 7.23 0.15
N PHE A 66 -8.39 6.59 1.06
CA PHE A 66 -6.97 6.79 1.23
C PHE A 66 -6.16 6.02 0.17
N PHE A 67 -5.20 6.70 -0.44
CA PHE A 67 -4.19 6.09 -1.32
C PHE A 67 -3.03 5.52 -0.53
N ASP A 68 -2.62 6.26 0.48
CA ASP A 68 -1.63 5.93 1.50
C ASP A 68 -2.03 6.59 2.81
N CYS A 69 -1.78 5.92 3.92
CA CYS A 69 -2.07 6.46 5.23
C CYS A 69 -1.27 5.75 6.33
N GLY A 70 -1.19 6.40 7.46
CA GLY A 70 -0.65 5.84 8.69
C GLY A 70 -1.54 6.16 9.87
N ASN A 71 -1.40 5.41 10.94
CA ASN A 71 -2.17 5.58 12.15
C ASN A 71 -1.31 5.98 13.36
N ASP A 72 -1.98 6.34 14.43
CA ASP A 72 -1.35 6.78 15.68
C ASP A 72 -0.76 5.64 16.54
N ALA A 73 -0.86 4.37 16.08
CA ALA A 73 -0.12 3.24 16.63
C ALA A 73 1.22 3.02 15.92
N GLY A 74 1.49 3.69 14.79
CA GLY A 74 2.72 3.57 14.03
C GLY A 74 2.66 2.54 12.89
N LEU A 75 1.47 2.07 12.52
CA LEU A 75 1.24 1.26 11.33
C LEU A 75 0.96 2.17 10.14
N ALA A 76 1.55 1.88 8.98
CA ALA A 76 1.32 2.61 7.75
C ALA A 76 1.10 1.67 6.56
N VAL A 77 0.31 2.11 5.58
CA VAL A 77 -0.04 1.37 4.37
C VAL A 77 -0.01 2.29 3.16
N ALA A 78 0.47 1.77 2.03
CA ALA A 78 0.42 2.48 0.75
C ALA A 78 -0.01 1.53 -0.37
N GLY A 79 -0.95 2.01 -1.21
CA GLY A 79 -1.40 1.30 -2.38
C GLY A 79 -0.68 1.77 -3.65
N LEU A 80 -0.24 0.83 -4.48
CA LEU A 80 0.40 1.09 -5.75
C LEU A 80 -0.37 0.41 -6.88
N ASN A 81 -0.36 1.02 -8.06
CA ASN A 81 -1.05 0.47 -9.22
C ASN A 81 -0.41 -0.85 -9.70
N PHE A 82 -1.24 -1.89 -9.91
CA PHE A 82 -0.79 -3.26 -10.20
C PHE A 82 -1.57 -3.89 -11.38
N PRO A 83 -1.69 -3.18 -12.51
CA PRO A 83 -2.48 -3.64 -13.64
C PRO A 83 -1.88 -4.88 -14.29
N GLY A 84 -2.75 -5.80 -14.70
CA GLY A 84 -2.38 -7.05 -15.36
C GLY A 84 -1.99 -8.17 -14.40
N TYR A 85 -1.95 -7.90 -13.10
CA TYR A 85 -1.68 -8.89 -12.05
C TYR A 85 -2.77 -8.91 -10.98
N ALA A 86 -3.28 -7.73 -10.56
CA ALA A 86 -4.37 -7.67 -9.60
C ALA A 86 -5.63 -8.30 -10.19
N GLU A 87 -6.14 -9.31 -9.47
CA GLU A 87 -7.38 -10.02 -9.81
C GLU A 87 -8.15 -10.28 -8.52
N TYR A 88 -9.30 -9.65 -8.36
CA TYR A 88 -10.11 -9.67 -7.14
C TYR A 88 -11.30 -10.59 -7.33
N ALA A 89 -11.86 -11.10 -6.23
CA ALA A 89 -13.08 -11.85 -6.26
C ALA A 89 -14.22 -10.99 -6.84
N GLU A 90 -15.01 -11.54 -7.74
CA GLU A 90 -16.17 -10.84 -8.32
C GLU A 90 -17.27 -10.61 -7.27
N ASP A 91 -17.50 -11.61 -6.41
CA ASP A 91 -18.49 -11.60 -5.34
C ASP A 91 -17.86 -11.85 -3.97
N PRO A 92 -18.50 -11.37 -2.89
CA PRO A 92 -18.10 -11.70 -1.52
C PRO A 92 -18.12 -13.21 -1.26
N VAL A 93 -17.17 -13.69 -0.46
CA VAL A 93 -17.04 -15.08 -0.06
C VAL A 93 -17.60 -15.26 1.34
N ASP A 94 -18.55 -16.18 1.52
CA ASP A 94 -19.17 -16.48 2.80
C ASP A 94 -18.14 -16.94 3.85
N GLY A 95 -18.27 -16.43 5.08
CA GLY A 95 -17.39 -16.77 6.19
C GLY A 95 -15.99 -16.13 6.12
N LYS A 96 -15.77 -15.22 5.18
CA LYS A 96 -14.54 -14.44 5.05
C LYS A 96 -14.77 -12.95 5.34
N THR A 97 -13.72 -12.26 5.72
CA THR A 97 -13.69 -10.80 5.76
C THR A 97 -13.54 -10.28 4.34
N ASN A 98 -14.61 -9.70 3.79
CA ASN A 98 -14.63 -9.18 2.42
C ASN A 98 -14.38 -7.66 2.43
N ILE A 99 -13.37 -7.18 1.73
CA ILE A 99 -12.99 -5.77 1.68
C ILE A 99 -12.85 -5.32 0.23
N ALA A 100 -13.45 -4.19 -0.13
CA ALA A 100 -13.20 -3.61 -1.45
C ALA A 100 -11.77 -3.05 -1.53
N ALA A 101 -11.14 -3.14 -2.71
CA ALA A 101 -9.75 -2.70 -2.88
C ALA A 101 -9.52 -1.24 -2.46
N TYR A 102 -10.47 -0.34 -2.72
CA TYR A 102 -10.37 1.07 -2.33
C TYR A 102 -10.57 1.31 -0.82
N GLU A 103 -11.17 0.36 -0.10
CA GLU A 103 -11.38 0.41 1.36
C GLU A 103 -10.18 -0.14 2.14
N PHE A 104 -9.37 -0.94 1.49
CA PHE A 104 -8.29 -1.69 2.12
C PHE A 104 -7.30 -0.83 2.92
N PRO A 105 -6.78 0.31 2.41
CA PRO A 105 -5.85 1.14 3.19
C PRO A 105 -6.48 1.67 4.47
N LEU A 106 -7.72 2.16 4.39
CA LEU A 106 -8.42 2.67 5.56
C LEU A 106 -8.74 1.55 6.55
N TRP A 107 -9.18 0.39 6.09
CA TRP A 107 -9.44 -0.77 6.93
C TRP A 107 -8.20 -1.19 7.72
N VAL A 108 -7.06 -1.28 7.06
CA VAL A 108 -5.78 -1.59 7.71
C VAL A 108 -5.43 -0.55 8.77
N ALA A 109 -5.39 0.73 8.41
CA ALA A 109 -4.94 1.78 9.31
C ALA A 109 -5.95 2.08 10.44
N ALA A 110 -7.25 1.94 10.19
CA ALA A 110 -8.26 2.21 11.21
C ALA A 110 -8.43 1.08 12.23
N THR A 111 -8.03 -0.16 11.88
CA THR A 111 -8.35 -1.36 12.67
C THR A 111 -7.14 -1.89 13.44
N PHE A 112 -5.96 -1.93 12.83
CA PHE A 112 -4.79 -2.66 13.34
C PHE A 112 -3.70 -1.74 13.87
N SER A 113 -2.90 -2.28 14.80
CA SER A 113 -1.77 -1.59 15.42
C SER A 113 -0.43 -2.03 14.84
N THR A 114 -0.33 -3.25 14.33
CA THR A 114 0.93 -3.89 13.92
C THR A 114 0.78 -4.66 12.61
N VAL A 115 1.90 -4.89 11.95
CA VAL A 115 1.97 -5.76 10.75
C VAL A 115 1.54 -7.17 11.09
N ASP A 116 1.88 -7.70 12.27
CA ASP A 116 1.52 -9.06 12.69
C ASP A 116 0.00 -9.23 12.83
N GLU A 117 -0.71 -8.23 13.35
CA GLU A 117 -2.17 -8.23 13.43
C GLU A 117 -2.80 -8.23 12.03
N VAL A 118 -2.28 -7.41 11.12
CA VAL A 118 -2.74 -7.39 9.73
C VAL A 118 -2.52 -8.73 9.06
N GLU A 119 -1.32 -9.30 9.15
CA GLU A 119 -0.99 -10.59 8.54
C GLU A 119 -1.88 -11.72 9.07
N ALA A 120 -2.18 -11.70 10.37
CA ALA A 120 -3.11 -12.67 10.96
C ALA A 120 -4.53 -12.54 10.38
N ALA A 121 -5.04 -11.30 10.22
CA ALA A 121 -6.37 -11.03 9.68
C ALA A 121 -6.46 -11.38 8.17
N LEU A 122 -5.38 -11.18 7.42
CA LEU A 122 -5.35 -11.45 5.97
C LEU A 122 -5.55 -12.94 5.62
N ARG A 123 -5.34 -13.87 6.54
CA ARG A 123 -5.60 -15.31 6.34
C ARG A 123 -7.08 -15.62 6.03
N ASP A 124 -7.97 -14.77 6.53
CA ASP A 124 -9.41 -14.90 6.36
C ASP A 124 -10.03 -13.73 5.57
N THR A 125 -9.19 -12.97 4.87
CA THR A 125 -9.60 -11.79 4.10
C THR A 125 -9.65 -12.10 2.60
N VAL A 126 -10.62 -11.53 1.92
CA VAL A 126 -10.76 -11.53 0.46
C VAL A 126 -10.93 -10.11 -0.03
N ILE A 127 -10.15 -9.74 -1.04
CA ILE A 127 -10.33 -8.46 -1.73
C ILE A 127 -11.38 -8.65 -2.83
N VAL A 128 -12.43 -7.84 -2.78
CA VAL A 128 -13.57 -7.93 -3.70
C VAL A 128 -13.51 -6.80 -4.73
N ALA A 129 -13.81 -7.13 -5.98
CA ALA A 129 -13.88 -6.19 -7.08
C ALA A 129 -15.09 -5.27 -6.92
N LYS A 130 -14.86 -4.08 -6.40
CA LYS A 130 -15.91 -3.05 -6.26
C LYS A 130 -15.35 -1.69 -6.66
N SER A 131 -16.08 -1.03 -7.55
CA SER A 131 -15.84 0.38 -7.86
C SER A 131 -16.39 1.25 -6.73
N ALA A 132 -15.66 2.31 -6.38
CA ALA A 132 -16.18 3.35 -5.49
C ALA A 132 -17.33 4.14 -6.12
N GLY A 133 -17.52 4.05 -7.43
CA GLY A 133 -18.52 4.79 -8.19
C GLY A 133 -17.96 6.10 -8.77
N GLY A 134 -18.86 6.99 -9.27
CA GLY A 134 -18.44 8.29 -9.82
C GLY A 134 -17.61 8.22 -11.12
N GLY A 135 -17.72 7.11 -11.86
CA GLY A 135 -16.91 6.89 -13.06
C GLY A 135 -15.50 6.33 -12.76
N LEU A 136 -15.18 6.13 -11.49
CA LEU A 136 -13.95 5.43 -11.08
C LEU A 136 -14.15 3.93 -11.32
N GLY A 137 -13.22 3.30 -12.02
CA GLY A 137 -13.18 1.84 -12.16
C GLY A 137 -12.81 1.13 -10.86
N VAL A 138 -12.68 -0.19 -10.91
CA VAL A 138 -12.05 -0.95 -9.83
C VAL A 138 -10.57 -0.60 -9.79
N SER A 139 -10.08 -0.21 -8.62
CA SER A 139 -8.66 0.12 -8.43
C SER A 139 -7.84 -1.15 -8.38
N LEU A 140 -7.02 -1.39 -9.41
CA LEU A 140 -6.12 -2.55 -9.50
C LEU A 140 -4.83 -2.24 -8.75
N LEU A 141 -4.74 -2.65 -7.48
CA LEU A 141 -3.68 -2.28 -6.56
C LEU A 141 -3.01 -3.51 -5.93
N HIS A 142 -1.81 -3.30 -5.43
CA HIS A 142 -1.16 -4.06 -4.38
C HIS A 142 -0.65 -3.09 -3.31
N TRP A 143 -0.27 -3.61 -2.15
CA TRP A 143 0.00 -2.75 -1.00
C TRP A 143 1.29 -3.15 -0.29
N ILE A 144 2.02 -2.14 0.20
CA ILE A 144 3.04 -2.29 1.24
C ILE A 144 2.44 -1.83 2.57
N ILE A 145 2.65 -2.61 3.62
CA ILE A 145 2.23 -2.30 4.98
C ILE A 145 3.46 -2.42 5.87
N GLY A 146 3.71 -1.41 6.68
CA GLY A 146 4.90 -1.37 7.53
C GLY A 146 4.63 -0.78 8.91
N ASP A 147 5.36 -1.29 9.89
CA ASP A 147 5.45 -0.75 11.25
C ASP A 147 6.92 -0.55 11.65
N SER A 148 7.21 -0.33 12.92
CA SER A 148 8.57 -0.12 13.40
C SER A 148 9.48 -1.35 13.24
N GLN A 149 8.92 -2.55 13.07
CA GLN A 149 9.66 -3.80 13.06
C GLN A 149 9.95 -4.28 11.62
N ARG A 150 8.93 -4.30 10.77
CA ARG A 150 9.03 -4.88 9.41
C ARG A 150 8.01 -4.31 8.45
N SER A 151 8.13 -4.67 7.19
CA SER A 151 7.07 -4.50 6.21
C SER A 151 6.68 -5.81 5.55
N ILE A 152 5.45 -5.84 5.04
CA ILE A 152 4.89 -6.90 4.19
C ILE A 152 4.34 -6.30 2.91
N VAL A 153 4.30 -7.11 1.87
CA VAL A 153 3.60 -6.82 0.62
C VAL A 153 2.36 -7.70 0.52
N VAL A 154 1.24 -7.10 0.13
CA VAL A 154 -0.05 -7.77 -0.04
C VAL A 154 -0.49 -7.67 -1.49
N GLU A 155 -0.69 -8.81 -2.13
CA GLU A 155 -1.08 -8.94 -3.54
C GLU A 155 -2.24 -9.92 -3.69
N MET A 156 -3.34 -9.48 -4.30
CA MET A 156 -4.44 -10.36 -4.67
C MET A 156 -4.36 -10.61 -6.17
N MET A 157 -4.11 -11.85 -6.54
CA MET A 157 -3.90 -12.29 -7.91
C MET A 157 -4.87 -13.45 -8.26
N ALA A 158 -4.81 -13.96 -9.49
CA ALA A 158 -5.70 -15.02 -9.98
C ALA A 158 -5.71 -16.28 -9.10
N ASP A 159 -4.63 -16.58 -8.42
CA ASP A 159 -4.46 -17.74 -7.54
C ASP A 159 -4.72 -17.43 -6.05
N GLY A 160 -5.15 -16.20 -5.73
CA GLY A 160 -5.58 -15.79 -4.39
C GLY A 160 -4.80 -14.63 -3.79
N LEU A 161 -5.01 -14.44 -2.48
CA LEU A 161 -4.35 -13.41 -1.69
C LEU A 161 -2.98 -13.91 -1.22
N HIS A 162 -1.95 -13.17 -1.54
CA HIS A 162 -0.57 -13.44 -1.16
C HIS A 162 -0.07 -12.38 -0.20
N VAL A 163 0.67 -12.81 0.82
CA VAL A 163 1.35 -11.96 1.78
C VAL A 163 2.83 -12.35 1.79
N TYR A 164 3.70 -11.39 1.55
CA TYR A 164 5.15 -11.61 1.50
C TYR A 164 5.85 -10.73 2.52
N ASP A 165 6.80 -11.29 3.27
CA ASP A 165 7.78 -10.47 3.97
C ASP A 165 8.56 -9.61 2.96
N ASP A 166 8.78 -8.35 3.30
CA ASP A 166 9.53 -7.43 2.45
C ASP A 166 10.87 -7.02 3.12
N PRO A 167 11.90 -7.85 3.02
CA PRO A 167 13.20 -7.59 3.64
C PRO A 167 13.96 -6.40 3.02
N VAL A 168 13.47 -5.89 1.88
CA VAL A 168 14.06 -4.72 1.21
C VAL A 168 13.29 -3.43 1.49
N ASP A 169 12.16 -3.54 2.18
CA ASP A 169 11.31 -2.41 2.57
C ASP A 169 10.91 -1.49 1.38
N THR A 170 10.66 -2.08 0.20
CA THR A 170 10.40 -1.30 -1.02
C THR A 170 9.43 -2.01 -1.95
N LEU A 171 8.38 -1.29 -2.37
CA LEU A 171 7.43 -1.75 -3.37
C LEU A 171 7.42 -0.83 -4.59
N ALA A 172 7.42 -1.41 -5.79
CA ALA A 172 7.20 -0.73 -7.06
C ALA A 172 5.97 -1.31 -7.76
N ASN A 173 5.46 -0.68 -8.83
CA ASN A 173 4.22 -1.15 -9.47
C ASN A 173 4.30 -2.58 -10.02
N GLN A 174 5.45 -3.00 -10.52
CA GLN A 174 5.64 -4.29 -11.21
C GLN A 174 7.11 -4.71 -11.18
N PRO A 175 7.44 -6.00 -11.26
CA PRO A 175 6.57 -7.19 -11.27
C PRO A 175 6.02 -7.54 -9.88
N PRO A 176 5.20 -8.61 -9.75
CA PRO A 176 4.78 -9.13 -8.44
C PRO A 176 5.95 -9.38 -7.51
N SER A 177 5.73 -9.20 -6.21
CA SER A 177 6.70 -9.48 -5.14
C SER A 177 6.85 -10.97 -5.03
N VAL A 178 7.66 -11.49 -5.86
CA VAL A 178 7.94 -12.81 -6.12
C VAL A 178 7.57 -13.93 -5.37
N ALA A 179 6.90 -14.57 -5.92
CA ALA A 179 6.98 -15.77 -6.67
C ALA A 179 8.37 -16.42 -6.52
N HIS A 180 8.48 -17.50 -5.79
CA HIS A 180 9.62 -18.43 -5.80
C HIS A 180 10.80 -18.16 -4.87
N GLY A 181 10.59 -17.73 -3.64
CA GLY A 181 11.61 -17.82 -2.59
C GLY A 181 12.91 -17.05 -2.88
N LYS A 182 12.85 -16.04 -3.73
CA LYS A 182 13.96 -15.14 -3.99
C LYS A 182 13.51 -13.70 -3.77
N PRO A 183 14.31 -12.88 -3.07
CA PRO A 183 13.96 -11.48 -2.83
C PRO A 183 13.70 -10.78 -4.16
N ALA A 184 12.65 -9.93 -4.18
CA ALA A 184 12.33 -9.10 -5.32
C ALA A 184 13.59 -8.34 -5.76
N HIS A 185 14.08 -8.64 -6.96
CA HIS A 185 15.19 -7.91 -7.53
C HIS A 185 14.66 -6.58 -8.05
N LEU A 186 15.10 -5.49 -7.45
CA LEU A 186 14.94 -4.15 -8.00
C LEU A 186 15.48 -4.16 -9.45
N TYR A 187 14.58 -4.23 -10.41
CA TYR A 187 14.92 -4.04 -11.82
C TYR A 187 15.13 -2.54 -12.08
N HIS A 188 16.31 -2.06 -11.74
CA HIS A 188 16.90 -0.92 -12.41
C HIS A 188 18.00 -1.46 -13.33
N GLY A 189 17.70 -1.43 -14.63
CA GLY A 189 18.61 -1.68 -15.76
C GLY A 189 19.94 -2.36 -15.45
N HIS A 190 20.00 -3.66 -15.72
CA HIS A 190 21.24 -4.42 -16.00
C HIS A 190 22.37 -4.50 -14.96
N LYS A 191 22.14 -4.34 -13.65
CA LYS A 191 23.17 -4.74 -12.68
C LYS A 191 22.56 -5.50 -11.49
N ARG A 192 22.99 -6.74 -11.31
CA ARG A 192 22.74 -7.50 -10.08
C ARG A 192 23.49 -6.83 -8.93
N PHE A 193 22.78 -6.52 -7.85
CA PHE A 193 23.39 -6.12 -6.59
C PHE A 193 23.42 -7.32 -5.66
N SER A 194 24.59 -7.59 -5.05
CA SER A 194 24.70 -8.60 -4.01
C SER A 194 24.27 -8.02 -2.67
N ALA A 195 23.64 -8.83 -1.83
CA ALA A 195 23.04 -8.40 -0.56
C ALA A 195 24.07 -7.88 0.49
N ASP A 196 25.34 -8.12 0.29
CA ASP A 196 26.39 -7.81 1.26
C ASP A 196 27.22 -6.59 0.81
N GLY A 197 26.77 -5.41 1.12
CA GLY A 197 27.65 -4.22 1.10
C GLY A 197 27.20 -3.01 0.28
N ASP A 198 26.27 -3.14 -0.66
CA ASP A 198 25.94 -2.01 -1.57
C ASP A 198 24.63 -1.27 -1.24
N MET A 199 23.85 -1.75 -0.27
CA MET A 199 22.54 -1.17 0.07
C MET A 199 22.61 0.28 0.56
N ALA A 200 23.66 0.66 1.28
CA ALA A 200 23.81 2.03 1.76
C ALA A 200 24.14 3.02 0.61
N ARG A 201 24.81 2.56 -0.45
CA ARG A 201 25.11 3.38 -1.62
C ARG A 201 23.94 3.53 -2.59
N CYS A 202 23.09 2.49 -2.72
CA CYS A 202 21.88 2.55 -3.52
C CYS A 202 20.82 3.50 -2.93
N ARG A 203 20.68 3.57 -1.60
CA ARG A 203 19.77 4.51 -0.93
C ARG A 203 20.07 5.98 -1.31
N ALA A 204 21.34 6.35 -1.44
CA ALA A 204 21.74 7.71 -1.82
C ALA A 204 21.61 7.99 -3.32
N GLN A 205 21.82 7.01 -4.18
CA GLN A 205 21.80 7.21 -5.64
C GLN A 205 20.40 7.16 -6.26
N ALA A 206 19.45 6.42 -5.69
CA ALA A 206 18.06 6.39 -6.13
C ALA A 206 17.39 7.76 -5.91
N LEU A 207 17.63 8.39 -4.77
CA LEU A 207 17.15 9.75 -4.48
C LEU A 207 17.73 10.82 -5.42
N TRP A 208 18.94 10.61 -5.96
CA TRP A 208 19.63 11.63 -6.76
C TRP A 208 19.37 11.53 -8.28
N ARG A 209 18.96 10.39 -8.81
CA ARG A 209 18.66 10.20 -10.24
C ARG A 209 17.26 10.59 -10.64
N GLY A 210 16.30 10.57 -9.72
CA GLY A 210 14.92 11.02 -9.97
C GLY A 210 14.79 12.51 -10.27
N CYS A 211 15.75 13.33 -9.85
CA CYS A 211 15.69 14.79 -10.02
C CYS A 211 16.31 15.35 -11.32
N ARG A 212 16.82 14.54 -12.26
CA ARG A 212 17.56 15.09 -13.41
C ARG A 212 16.84 15.10 -14.75
N HIS A 213 15.57 14.75 -14.85
CA HIS A 213 14.87 14.77 -16.14
C HIS A 213 13.73 15.79 -16.26
N ALA A 214 13.74 16.84 -15.46
CA ALA A 214 12.91 18.02 -15.72
C ALA A 214 13.79 19.13 -16.34
N ARG A 215 14.19 18.99 -17.60
CA ARG A 215 14.56 20.16 -18.41
C ARG A 215 13.41 20.43 -19.36
N TYR A 216 12.69 21.47 -19.07
CA TYR A 216 11.85 22.15 -20.03
C TYR A 216 12.71 22.60 -21.23
N SER A 217 12.34 22.17 -22.42
CA SER A 217 12.69 22.86 -23.66
C SER A 217 11.54 23.80 -23.98
N GLY A 218 11.88 25.09 -24.06
CA GLY A 218 10.99 26.18 -24.40
C GLY A 218 10.37 26.12 -25.80
#